data_d3cfb991972cbf72e76690aeda937f51
#
_entry.id   d3cfb991972cbf72e76690aeda937f51
#
_cell.length_a   1.000
_cell.length_b   1.000
_cell.length_c   1.000
_cell.angle_alpha   90.00
_cell.angle_beta   90.00
_cell.angle_gamma   90.00
#
_symmetry.space_group_name_H-M   'P 1'
#
loop_
_entity.id
_entity.type
_entity.pdbx_description
1 polymer ?
#
loop_
_entity_poly.entity_id
_entity_poly.type
_entity_poly.pdbx_seq_one_letter_code
_entity_poly.pdbx_strand_id
1 'polypeptide(L)'
;MFKKISKYFGPGPLIAAAFIGPGTVTLCSLAGAKFGMSLLWTIIIAILAAIILQSMAIKVSILSKKNLTQAIKDELKHPIVKNLILGLILVAILFGNTAYEAGNISGTILGIETLLGKFKFDLGYISFNFYSLVIGIIAASLLWTGKYKIIQGFLIGLVIIMSISFLATVLFTKPSTRDIITGLFSFETPESSLLTIIGLIGTTIAVSYTHLRAHETDR
;
A
#
# COMPACT_ATOMS: atom_id res chain seq x y z
N MET A 1 -1.51 -20.62 21.27
CA MET A 1 -1.37 -19.18 21.57
C MET A 1 -1.85 -18.30 20.39
N PHE A 2 -1.45 -18.54 19.16
CA PHE A 2 -1.89 -17.77 17.97
C PHE A 2 -3.40 -17.78 17.68
N LYS A 3 -4.13 -18.86 17.97
CA LYS A 3 -5.58 -18.96 17.79
C LYS A 3 -6.40 -17.98 18.67
N LYS A 4 -5.86 -17.60 19.83
CA LYS A 4 -6.51 -16.65 20.74
C LYS A 4 -6.29 -15.20 20.28
N ILE A 5 -5.13 -14.88 19.76
CA ILE A 5 -4.75 -13.54 19.29
C ILE A 5 -5.58 -13.13 18.06
N SER A 6 -5.74 -14.06 17.09
CA SER A 6 -6.55 -13.82 15.87
C SER A 6 -8.02 -13.49 16.15
N LYS A 7 -8.58 -13.92 17.27
CA LYS A 7 -9.98 -13.66 17.63
C LYS A 7 -10.20 -12.22 18.15
N TYR A 8 -9.16 -11.57 18.69
CA TYR A 8 -9.26 -10.21 19.24
C TYR A 8 -8.88 -9.12 18.24
N PHE A 9 -8.08 -9.42 17.21
CA PHE A 9 -7.56 -8.40 16.30
C PHE A 9 -8.36 -8.26 14.98
N GLY A 10 -9.34 -9.12 14.71
CA GLY A 10 -10.14 -9.04 13.48
C GLY A 10 -9.29 -8.99 12.20
N PRO A 11 -9.80 -8.46 11.07
CA PRO A 11 -9.08 -8.32 9.81
C PRO A 11 -8.09 -7.14 9.78
N GLY A 12 -8.09 -6.27 10.80
CA GLY A 12 -7.28 -5.06 10.85
C GLY A 12 -5.78 -5.25 10.57
N PRO A 13 -5.07 -6.21 11.22
CA PRO A 13 -3.66 -6.46 10.94
C PRO A 13 -3.38 -6.94 9.52
N LEU A 14 -4.29 -7.70 8.92
CA LEU A 14 -4.16 -8.14 7.53
C LEU A 14 -4.29 -6.95 6.57
N ILE A 15 -5.26 -6.09 6.83
CA ILE A 15 -5.45 -4.85 6.06
C ILE A 15 -4.22 -3.95 6.21
N ALA A 16 -3.71 -3.76 7.43
CA ALA A 16 -2.49 -2.99 7.65
C ALA A 16 -1.29 -3.59 6.89
N ALA A 17 -1.13 -4.93 6.90
CA ALA A 17 -0.09 -5.62 6.14
C ALA A 17 -0.22 -5.40 4.63
N ALA A 18 -1.43 -5.33 4.12
CA ALA A 18 -1.69 -5.08 2.70
C ALA A 18 -1.40 -3.62 2.29
N PHE A 19 -1.62 -2.66 3.20
CA PHE A 19 -1.37 -1.23 2.92
C PHE A 19 0.08 -0.82 3.09
N ILE A 20 0.78 -1.37 4.06
CA ILE A 20 2.16 -0.98 4.37
C ILE A 20 3.12 -1.96 3.69
N GLY A 21 3.39 -1.71 2.42
CA GLY A 21 4.36 -2.47 1.64
C GLY A 21 5.76 -1.81 1.61
N PRO A 22 6.80 -2.54 1.15
CA PRO A 22 8.14 -2.00 0.98
C PRO A 22 8.19 -0.75 0.11
N GLY A 23 7.32 -0.65 -0.90
CA GLY A 23 7.20 0.54 -1.76
C GLY A 23 6.77 1.79 -0.98
N THR A 24 5.76 1.66 -0.10
CA THR A 24 5.31 2.77 0.77
C THR A 24 6.42 3.19 1.72
N VAL A 25 7.10 2.22 2.36
CA VAL A 25 8.22 2.50 3.28
C VAL A 25 9.35 3.22 2.56
N THR A 26 9.73 2.76 1.37
CA THR A 26 10.77 3.40 0.55
C THR A 26 10.39 4.83 0.17
N LEU A 27 9.15 5.04 -0.26
CA LEU A 27 8.66 6.37 -0.65
C LEU A 27 8.65 7.33 0.54
N CYS A 28 8.17 6.90 1.71
CA CYS A 28 8.22 7.70 2.94
C CYS A 28 9.65 8.00 3.37
N SER A 29 10.55 7.03 3.27
CA SER A 29 11.98 7.23 3.59
C SER A 29 12.65 8.22 2.65
N LEU A 30 12.39 8.12 1.34
CA LEU A 30 12.90 9.07 0.35
C LEU A 30 12.30 10.47 0.54
N ALA A 31 11.02 10.58 0.88
CA ALA A 31 10.38 11.84 1.19
C ALA A 31 11.04 12.52 2.41
N GLY A 32 11.23 11.74 3.48
CA GLY A 32 11.91 12.23 4.68
C GLY A 32 13.37 12.64 4.42
N ALA A 33 14.11 11.85 3.65
CA ALA A 33 15.50 12.13 3.32
C ALA A 33 15.67 13.38 2.43
N LYS A 34 14.74 13.61 1.49
CA LYS A 34 14.81 14.75 0.55
C LYS A 34 14.20 16.03 1.08
N PHE A 35 13.08 15.92 1.80
CA PHE A 35 12.24 17.06 2.16
C PHE A 35 12.05 17.22 3.68
N GLY A 36 12.71 16.38 4.48
CA GLY A 36 12.54 16.40 5.93
C GLY A 36 11.08 16.16 6.33
N MET A 37 10.57 17.02 7.20
CA MET A 37 9.19 16.96 7.69
C MET A 37 8.19 17.78 6.86
N SER A 38 8.63 18.49 5.82
CA SER A 38 7.78 19.43 5.05
C SER A 38 6.58 18.77 4.37
N LEU A 39 6.65 17.46 4.09
CA LEU A 39 5.58 16.72 3.41
C LEU A 39 4.67 15.93 4.37
N LEU A 40 4.79 16.09 5.69
CA LEU A 40 3.93 15.36 6.64
C LEU A 40 2.44 15.68 6.50
N TRP A 41 2.08 16.89 6.06
CA TRP A 41 0.71 17.28 5.79
C TRP A 41 0.01 16.38 4.75
N THR A 42 0.77 15.81 3.81
CA THR A 42 0.22 14.91 2.79
C THR A 42 -0.38 13.64 3.40
N ILE A 43 0.19 13.18 4.53
CA ILE A 43 -0.30 12.00 5.25
C ILE A 43 -1.69 12.29 5.83
N ILE A 44 -1.91 13.49 6.40
CA ILE A 44 -3.23 13.89 6.93
C ILE A 44 -4.26 13.87 5.80
N ILE A 45 -3.96 14.51 4.67
CA ILE A 45 -4.86 14.54 3.51
C ILE A 45 -5.11 13.14 2.98
N ALA A 46 -4.08 12.31 2.86
CA ALA A 46 -4.21 10.94 2.39
C ALA A 46 -5.12 10.09 3.30
N ILE A 47 -4.96 10.20 4.62
CA ILE A 47 -5.80 9.50 5.60
C ILE A 47 -7.25 9.97 5.51
N LEU A 48 -7.49 11.29 5.48
CA LEU A 48 -8.85 11.84 5.36
C LEU A 48 -9.52 11.39 4.06
N ALA A 49 -8.82 11.47 2.95
CA ALA A 49 -9.32 11.00 1.66
C ALA A 49 -9.61 9.50 1.68
N ALA A 50 -8.74 8.69 2.26
CA ALA A 50 -8.96 7.24 2.40
C ALA A 50 -10.20 6.93 3.26
N ILE A 51 -10.38 7.62 4.39
CA ILE A 51 -11.56 7.46 5.26
C ILE A 51 -12.85 7.81 4.50
N ILE A 52 -12.87 8.93 3.77
CA ILE A 52 -14.03 9.38 3.00
C ILE A 52 -14.35 8.35 1.92
N LEU A 53 -13.38 8.01 1.07
CA LEU A 53 -13.58 7.08 -0.05
C LEU A 53 -14.00 5.69 0.41
N GLN A 54 -13.35 5.16 1.44
CA GLN A 54 -13.72 3.86 2.01
C GLN A 54 -15.11 3.89 2.65
N SER A 55 -15.47 4.96 3.36
CA SER A 55 -16.80 5.11 3.94
C SER A 55 -17.88 5.17 2.87
N MET A 56 -17.63 5.86 1.75
CA MET A 56 -18.54 5.91 0.61
C MET A 56 -18.69 4.53 -0.05
N ALA A 57 -17.59 3.81 -0.28
CA ALA A 57 -17.62 2.47 -0.86
C ALA A 57 -18.41 1.48 0.02
N ILE A 58 -18.21 1.52 1.33
CA ILE A 58 -18.94 0.68 2.30
C ILE A 58 -20.44 1.02 2.28
N LYS A 59 -20.80 2.30 2.34
CA LYS A 59 -22.21 2.74 2.28
C LYS A 59 -22.90 2.25 1.02
N VAL A 60 -22.26 2.40 -0.15
CA VAL A 60 -22.80 1.91 -1.42
C VAL A 60 -22.99 0.40 -1.38
N SER A 61 -22.02 -0.36 -0.88
CA SER A 61 -22.10 -1.82 -0.80
C SER A 61 -23.24 -2.29 0.13
N ILE A 62 -23.36 -1.70 1.33
CA ILE A 62 -24.41 -2.05 2.29
C ILE A 62 -25.80 -1.71 1.74
N LEU A 63 -25.99 -0.52 1.18
CA LEU A 63 -27.29 -0.05 0.71
C LEU A 63 -27.74 -0.79 -0.56
N SER A 64 -26.82 -1.06 -1.49
CA SER A 64 -27.14 -1.75 -2.73
C SER A 64 -27.16 -3.28 -2.59
N LYS A 65 -26.58 -3.84 -1.53
CA LYS A 65 -26.29 -5.28 -1.38
C LYS A 65 -25.51 -5.85 -2.57
N LYS A 66 -24.68 -5.02 -3.19
CA LYS A 66 -23.87 -5.33 -4.36
C LYS A 66 -22.46 -4.84 -4.16
N ASN A 67 -21.50 -5.44 -4.84
CA ASN A 67 -20.16 -4.84 -4.86
C ASN A 67 -20.18 -3.52 -5.65
N LEU A 68 -19.19 -2.64 -5.39
CA LEU A 68 -19.13 -1.30 -5.96
C LEU A 68 -19.22 -1.32 -7.50
N THR A 69 -18.53 -2.25 -8.15
CA THR A 69 -18.54 -2.38 -9.62
C THR A 69 -19.92 -2.74 -10.15
N GLN A 70 -20.64 -3.64 -9.47
CA GLN A 70 -22.02 -4.01 -9.85
C GLN A 70 -22.98 -2.84 -9.62
N ALA A 71 -22.85 -2.12 -8.50
CA ALA A 71 -23.67 -0.95 -8.24
C ALA A 71 -23.49 0.12 -9.32
N ILE A 72 -22.24 0.42 -9.71
CA ILE A 72 -21.93 1.34 -10.82
C ILE A 72 -22.51 0.83 -12.14
N LYS A 73 -22.38 -0.47 -12.42
CA LYS A 73 -22.89 -1.10 -13.64
C LYS A 73 -24.39 -0.96 -13.78
N ASP A 74 -25.13 -1.06 -12.69
CA ASP A 74 -26.60 -1.02 -12.70
C ASP A 74 -27.13 0.42 -12.75
N GLU A 75 -26.41 1.38 -12.18
CA GLU A 75 -26.79 2.81 -12.20
C GLU A 75 -26.59 3.44 -13.58
N LEU A 76 -25.60 3.00 -14.33
CA LEU A 76 -25.28 3.56 -15.64
C LEU A 76 -26.19 2.99 -16.74
N LYS A 77 -27.14 3.80 -17.20
CA LYS A 77 -28.10 3.42 -18.25
C LYS A 77 -27.51 3.48 -19.66
N HIS A 78 -26.59 4.44 -19.92
CA HIS A 78 -26.03 4.61 -21.26
C HIS A 78 -24.91 3.59 -21.53
N PRO A 79 -25.03 2.73 -22.57
CA PRO A 79 -24.13 1.61 -22.78
C PRO A 79 -22.66 2.03 -23.03
N ILE A 80 -22.43 3.10 -23.78
CA ILE A 80 -21.08 3.61 -24.07
C ILE A 80 -20.40 4.11 -22.80
N VAL A 81 -21.10 4.93 -22.01
CA VAL A 81 -20.56 5.47 -20.74
C VAL A 81 -20.29 4.35 -19.76
N LYS A 82 -21.19 3.38 -19.65
CA LYS A 82 -21.03 2.18 -18.83
C LYS A 82 -19.75 1.41 -19.18
N ASN A 83 -19.58 1.06 -20.46
CA ASN A 83 -18.41 0.31 -20.91
C ASN A 83 -17.11 1.09 -20.74
N LEU A 84 -17.14 2.41 -20.96
CA LEU A 84 -15.98 3.28 -20.74
C LEU A 84 -15.57 3.29 -19.26
N ILE A 85 -16.54 3.51 -18.35
CA ILE A 85 -16.26 3.55 -16.91
C ILE A 85 -15.77 2.18 -16.39
N LEU A 86 -16.41 1.09 -16.81
CA LEU A 86 -15.97 -0.26 -16.44
C LEU A 86 -14.55 -0.56 -16.99
N GLY A 87 -14.26 -0.14 -18.21
CA GLY A 87 -12.94 -0.24 -18.81
C GLY A 87 -11.89 0.56 -18.03
N LEU A 88 -12.20 1.80 -17.65
CA LEU A 88 -11.32 2.64 -16.83
C LEU A 88 -11.06 2.02 -15.44
N ILE A 89 -12.09 1.46 -14.80
CA ILE A 89 -11.93 0.75 -13.53
C ILE A 89 -11.01 -0.45 -13.70
N LEU A 90 -11.21 -1.26 -14.74
CA LEU A 90 -10.37 -2.43 -15.02
C LEU A 90 -8.90 -2.02 -15.25
N VAL A 91 -8.68 -1.02 -16.10
CA VAL A 91 -7.34 -0.47 -16.36
C VAL A 91 -6.70 0.06 -15.08
N ALA A 92 -7.43 0.85 -14.29
CA ALA A 92 -6.94 1.40 -13.04
C ALA A 92 -6.54 0.30 -12.04
N ILE A 93 -7.33 -0.77 -11.94
CA ILE A 93 -7.01 -1.90 -11.05
C ILE A 93 -5.79 -2.68 -11.56
N LEU A 94 -5.73 -3.01 -12.85
CA LEU A 94 -4.62 -3.79 -13.41
C LEU A 94 -3.31 -3.01 -13.35
N PHE A 95 -3.28 -1.80 -13.90
CA PHE A 95 -2.06 -1.00 -13.93
C PHE A 95 -1.68 -0.47 -12.55
N GLY A 96 -2.67 -0.09 -11.73
CA GLY A 96 -2.44 0.36 -10.36
C GLY A 96 -1.81 -0.74 -9.50
N ASN A 97 -2.36 -1.96 -9.54
CA ASN A 97 -1.78 -3.08 -8.79
C ASN A 97 -0.41 -3.49 -9.31
N THR A 98 -0.22 -3.51 -10.63
CA THR A 98 1.09 -3.83 -11.23
C THR A 98 2.15 -2.80 -10.82
N ALA A 99 1.83 -1.52 -10.87
CA ALA A 99 2.73 -0.45 -10.44
C ALA A 99 3.03 -0.53 -8.93
N TYR A 100 2.01 -0.84 -8.13
CA TYR A 100 2.16 -1.01 -6.69
C TYR A 100 3.09 -2.17 -6.34
N GLU A 101 2.90 -3.33 -6.98
CA GLU A 101 3.78 -4.50 -6.79
C GLU A 101 5.19 -4.26 -7.30
N ALA A 102 5.36 -3.57 -8.42
CA ALA A 102 6.68 -3.17 -8.90
C ALA A 102 7.39 -2.27 -7.88
N GLY A 103 6.66 -1.35 -7.24
CA GLY A 103 7.16 -0.53 -6.13
C GLY A 103 7.58 -1.37 -4.91
N ASN A 104 6.77 -2.36 -4.53
CA ASN A 104 7.06 -3.26 -3.42
C ASN A 104 8.34 -4.09 -3.67
N ILE A 105 8.46 -4.67 -4.86
CA ILE A 105 9.64 -5.45 -5.26
C ILE A 105 10.88 -4.55 -5.28
N SER A 106 10.78 -3.37 -5.91
CA SER A 106 11.89 -2.42 -5.99
C SER A 106 12.35 -1.93 -4.62
N GLY A 107 11.41 -1.63 -3.72
CA GLY A 107 11.71 -1.23 -2.35
C GLY A 107 12.40 -2.35 -1.55
N THR A 108 11.95 -3.59 -1.72
CA THR A 108 12.57 -4.76 -1.08
C THR A 108 14.00 -4.97 -1.61
N ILE A 109 14.21 -4.86 -2.94
CA ILE A 109 15.53 -4.97 -3.55
C ILE A 109 16.46 -3.91 -3.00
N LEU A 110 16.01 -2.65 -2.91
CA LEU A 110 16.81 -1.57 -2.36
C LEU A 110 17.27 -1.85 -0.93
N GLY A 111 16.38 -2.38 -0.09
CA GLY A 111 16.72 -2.79 1.28
C GLY A 111 17.76 -3.91 1.32
N ILE A 112 17.61 -4.94 0.48
CA ILE A 112 18.55 -6.07 0.42
C ILE A 112 19.91 -5.62 -0.15
N GLU A 113 19.92 -4.82 -1.21
CA GLU A 113 21.16 -4.30 -1.82
C GLU A 113 21.95 -3.41 -0.85
N THR A 114 21.27 -2.73 0.07
CA THR A 114 21.94 -1.93 1.09
C THR A 114 22.71 -2.79 2.09
N LEU A 115 22.21 -4.01 2.38
CA LEU A 115 22.82 -4.93 3.33
C LEU A 115 23.82 -5.90 2.68
N LEU A 116 23.49 -6.44 1.50
CA LEU A 116 24.25 -7.53 0.86
C LEU A 116 25.02 -7.09 -0.38
N GLY A 117 24.84 -5.82 -0.83
CA GLY A 117 25.44 -5.35 -2.07
C GLY A 117 24.59 -5.68 -3.30
N LYS A 118 25.00 -5.11 -4.44
CA LYS A 118 24.30 -5.29 -5.72
C LYS A 118 24.70 -6.60 -6.39
N PHE A 119 23.72 -7.43 -6.72
CA PHE A 119 23.93 -8.68 -7.45
C PHE A 119 23.04 -8.70 -8.70
N LYS A 120 23.65 -8.37 -9.84
CA LYS A 120 22.98 -8.32 -11.15
C LYS A 120 23.57 -9.36 -12.09
N PHE A 121 22.70 -10.07 -12.80
CA PHE A 121 23.08 -10.87 -13.94
C PHE A 121 22.87 -10.04 -15.20
N ASP A 122 23.93 -9.89 -15.97
CA ASP A 122 23.92 -9.18 -17.22
C ASP A 122 23.97 -10.19 -18.38
N LEU A 123 22.87 -10.33 -19.11
CA LEU A 123 22.75 -11.20 -20.27
C LEU A 123 22.88 -10.41 -21.60
N GLY A 124 23.60 -9.29 -21.56
CA GLY A 124 23.86 -8.42 -22.68
C GLY A 124 22.71 -7.43 -22.98
N TYR A 125 21.58 -7.91 -23.47
CA TYR A 125 20.41 -7.05 -23.74
C TYR A 125 19.45 -6.87 -22.56
N ILE A 126 19.51 -7.74 -21.57
CA ILE A 126 18.62 -7.74 -20.41
C ILE A 126 19.44 -7.94 -19.16
N SER A 127 19.38 -6.98 -18.23
CA SER A 127 19.98 -7.11 -16.90
C SER A 127 18.90 -7.51 -15.90
N PHE A 128 19.11 -8.63 -15.21
CA PHE A 128 18.22 -9.10 -14.15
C PHE A 128 18.84 -8.84 -12.77
N ASN A 129 18.04 -8.32 -11.88
CA ASN A 129 18.41 -8.30 -10.48
C ASN A 129 18.12 -9.67 -9.86
N PHE A 130 19.14 -10.34 -9.33
CA PHE A 130 18.98 -11.66 -8.72
C PHE A 130 17.96 -11.67 -7.60
N TYR A 131 17.94 -10.64 -6.77
CA TYR A 131 17.02 -10.54 -5.66
C TYR A 131 15.57 -10.45 -6.11
N SER A 132 15.27 -9.82 -7.25
CA SER A 132 13.91 -9.76 -7.79
C SER A 132 13.37 -11.14 -8.15
N LEU A 133 14.22 -11.99 -8.71
CA LEU A 133 13.87 -13.36 -9.05
C LEU A 133 13.58 -14.18 -7.78
N VAL A 134 14.46 -14.08 -6.78
CA VAL A 134 14.30 -14.81 -5.50
C VAL A 134 13.02 -14.37 -4.79
N ILE A 135 12.76 -13.06 -4.69
CA ILE A 135 11.54 -12.52 -4.07
C ILE A 135 10.31 -12.99 -4.83
N GLY A 136 10.33 -12.92 -6.16
CA GLY A 136 9.24 -13.39 -7.01
C GLY A 136 8.93 -14.88 -6.81
N ILE A 137 9.94 -15.75 -6.73
CA ILE A 137 9.77 -17.17 -6.47
C ILE A 137 9.20 -17.42 -5.08
N ILE A 138 9.71 -16.73 -4.05
CA ILE A 138 9.20 -16.86 -2.67
C ILE A 138 7.74 -16.45 -2.60
N ALA A 139 7.38 -15.30 -3.19
CA ALA A 139 6.00 -14.80 -3.22
C ALA A 139 5.08 -15.76 -3.98
N ALA A 140 5.47 -16.23 -5.15
CA ALA A 140 4.72 -17.20 -5.94
C ALA A 140 4.52 -18.52 -5.18
N SER A 141 5.57 -19.03 -4.52
CA SER A 141 5.50 -20.26 -3.72
C SER A 141 4.54 -20.12 -2.54
N LEU A 142 4.57 -18.99 -1.85
CA LEU A 142 3.65 -18.70 -0.75
C LEU A 142 2.19 -18.65 -1.23
N LEU A 143 1.94 -17.98 -2.36
CA LEU A 143 0.61 -17.90 -2.96
C LEU A 143 0.13 -19.26 -3.46
N TRP A 144 1.02 -20.09 -4.01
CA TRP A 144 0.70 -21.43 -4.50
C TRP A 144 0.18 -22.35 -3.39
N THR A 145 0.61 -22.14 -2.14
CA THR A 145 0.11 -22.95 -1.01
C THR A 145 -1.40 -22.82 -0.80
N GLY A 146 -2.03 -21.73 -1.25
CA GLY A 146 -3.47 -21.45 -1.12
C GLY A 146 -3.98 -21.43 0.34
N LYS A 147 -3.09 -21.57 1.33
CA LYS A 147 -3.45 -21.65 2.74
C LYS A 147 -3.48 -20.26 3.36
N TYR A 148 -4.64 -19.62 3.33
CA TYR A 148 -4.86 -18.28 3.89
C TYR A 148 -4.25 -18.06 5.29
N LYS A 149 -4.38 -19.04 6.18
CA LYS A 149 -3.84 -18.94 7.56
C LYS A 149 -2.31 -18.85 7.61
N ILE A 150 -1.61 -19.50 6.69
CA ILE A 150 -0.13 -19.46 6.62
C ILE A 150 0.29 -18.08 6.12
N ILE A 151 -0.34 -17.62 5.04
CA ILE A 151 -0.09 -16.29 4.46
C ILE A 151 -0.36 -15.20 5.49
N GLN A 152 -1.52 -15.25 6.15
CA GLN A 152 -1.89 -14.30 7.20
C GLN A 152 -0.88 -14.30 8.37
N GLY A 153 -0.47 -15.47 8.84
CA GLY A 153 0.50 -15.57 9.94
C GLY A 153 1.86 -14.98 9.57
N PHE A 154 2.32 -15.23 8.35
CA PHE A 154 3.56 -14.66 7.82
C PHE A 154 3.48 -13.14 7.72
N LEU A 155 2.39 -12.60 7.15
CA LEU A 155 2.18 -11.17 7.02
C LEU A 155 2.12 -10.46 8.38
N ILE A 156 1.41 -11.02 9.36
CA ILE A 156 1.37 -10.47 10.72
C ILE A 156 2.77 -10.42 11.33
N GLY A 157 3.58 -11.48 11.16
CA GLY A 157 4.97 -11.51 11.62
C GLY A 157 5.81 -10.38 11.02
N LEU A 158 5.70 -10.15 9.71
CA LEU A 158 6.39 -9.07 9.02
C LEU A 158 5.95 -7.68 9.52
N VAL A 159 4.64 -7.47 9.73
CA VAL A 159 4.12 -6.20 10.27
C VAL A 159 4.65 -5.93 11.67
N ILE A 160 4.75 -6.95 12.52
CA ILE A 160 5.32 -6.80 13.87
C ILE A 160 6.78 -6.36 13.79
N ILE A 161 7.60 -7.05 12.98
CA ILE A 161 9.03 -6.71 12.80
C ILE A 161 9.16 -5.27 12.29
N MET A 162 8.40 -4.91 11.28
CA MET A 162 8.38 -3.57 10.71
C MET A 162 7.97 -2.51 11.74
N SER A 163 6.93 -2.78 12.54
CA SER A 163 6.48 -1.87 13.60
C SER A 163 7.55 -1.64 14.66
N ILE A 164 8.26 -2.71 15.06
CA ILE A 164 9.41 -2.61 15.98
C ILE A 164 10.51 -1.77 15.37
N SER A 165 10.82 -1.99 14.09
CA SER A 165 11.86 -1.23 13.37
C SER A 165 11.53 0.27 13.30
N PHE A 166 10.27 0.62 13.01
CA PHE A 166 9.84 2.02 13.00
C PHE A 166 9.93 2.67 14.39
N LEU A 167 9.47 1.95 15.42
CA LEU A 167 9.58 2.44 16.81
C LEU A 167 11.04 2.68 17.20
N ALA A 168 11.91 1.72 16.90
CA ALA A 168 13.34 1.87 17.13
C ALA A 168 13.91 3.09 16.39
N THR A 169 13.56 3.27 15.11
CA THR A 169 14.00 4.43 14.32
C THR A 169 13.59 5.76 14.98
N VAL A 170 12.34 5.89 15.44
CA VAL A 170 11.86 7.10 16.13
C VAL A 170 12.65 7.34 17.42
N LEU A 171 12.94 6.29 18.20
CA LEU A 171 13.70 6.41 19.45
C LEU A 171 15.16 6.85 19.20
N PHE A 172 15.77 6.41 18.10
CA PHE A 172 17.14 6.80 17.75
C PHE A 172 17.21 8.19 17.12
N THR A 173 16.30 8.53 16.23
CA THR A 173 16.31 9.81 15.51
C THR A 173 15.84 10.98 16.37
N LYS A 174 15.03 10.73 17.40
CA LYS A 174 14.49 11.75 18.33
C LYS A 174 14.02 13.02 17.61
N PRO A 175 13.06 12.91 16.67
CA PRO A 175 12.61 14.05 15.89
C PRO A 175 12.06 15.16 16.82
N SER A 176 12.31 16.42 16.44
CA SER A 176 11.78 17.57 17.19
C SER A 176 10.24 17.60 17.09
N THR A 177 9.56 17.66 18.22
CA THR A 177 8.09 17.78 18.25
C THR A 177 7.61 19.03 17.49
N ARG A 178 8.39 20.10 17.53
CA ARG A 178 8.10 21.33 16.79
C ARG A 178 8.11 21.07 15.28
N ASP A 179 9.13 20.37 14.77
CA ASP A 179 9.26 20.11 13.33
C ASP A 179 8.14 19.20 12.83
N ILE A 180 7.72 18.22 13.66
CA ILE A 180 6.58 17.36 13.36
C ILE A 180 5.30 18.19 13.25
N ILE A 181 5.01 19.04 14.25
CA ILE A 181 3.78 19.87 14.24
C ILE A 181 3.81 20.85 13.07
N THR A 182 4.95 21.53 12.83
CA THR A 182 5.09 22.43 11.70
C THR A 182 4.87 21.68 10.38
N GLY A 183 5.51 20.54 10.18
CA GLY A 183 5.36 19.75 8.95
C GLY A 183 3.95 19.22 8.71
N LEU A 184 3.18 18.95 9.78
CA LEU A 184 1.77 18.53 9.64
C LEU A 184 0.84 19.65 9.16
N PHE A 185 1.16 20.91 9.43
CA PHE A 185 0.27 22.05 9.17
C PHE A 185 0.86 23.12 8.23
N SER A 186 2.10 22.96 7.75
CA SER A 186 2.75 23.96 6.88
C SER A 186 2.20 24.01 5.47
N PHE A 187 1.69 22.88 4.96
CA PHE A 187 1.24 22.74 3.56
C PHE A 187 2.30 23.20 2.53
N GLU A 188 3.57 23.08 2.89
CA GLU A 188 4.66 23.45 2.01
C GLU A 188 4.79 22.45 0.86
N THR A 189 5.07 22.97 -0.34
CA THR A 189 5.33 22.19 -1.54
C THR A 189 6.71 22.56 -2.08
N PRO A 190 7.80 21.97 -1.52
CA PRO A 190 9.14 22.24 -2.01
C PRO A 190 9.29 21.94 -3.50
N GLU A 191 10.24 22.58 -4.16
CA GLU A 191 10.53 22.32 -5.56
C GLU A 191 10.80 20.83 -5.80
N SER A 192 10.28 20.31 -6.92
CA SER A 192 10.39 18.89 -7.31
C SER A 192 9.69 17.90 -6.37
N SER A 193 8.88 18.34 -5.40
CA SER A 193 8.16 17.45 -4.47
C SER A 193 6.86 16.87 -5.03
N LEU A 194 6.33 17.39 -6.13
CA LEU A 194 5.01 17.05 -6.67
C LEU A 194 4.82 15.54 -6.89
N LEU A 195 5.77 14.86 -7.52
CA LEU A 195 5.70 13.41 -7.74
C LEU A 195 5.71 12.64 -6.43
N THR A 196 6.49 13.10 -5.45
CA THR A 196 6.55 12.51 -4.11
C THR A 196 5.22 12.69 -3.37
N ILE A 197 4.61 13.88 -3.45
CA ILE A 197 3.29 14.17 -2.87
C ILE A 197 2.23 13.26 -3.47
N ILE A 198 2.15 13.18 -4.80
CA ILE A 198 1.22 12.28 -5.52
C ILE A 198 1.44 10.83 -5.10
N GLY A 199 2.70 10.41 -5.00
CA GLY A 199 3.06 9.08 -4.54
C GLY A 199 2.61 8.79 -3.12
N LEU A 200 2.88 9.69 -2.16
CA LEU A 200 2.48 9.55 -0.75
C LEU A 200 0.96 9.45 -0.59
N ILE A 201 0.21 10.29 -1.31
CA ILE A 201 -1.25 10.23 -1.32
C ILE A 201 -1.73 8.94 -2.00
N GLY A 202 -1.14 8.60 -3.15
CA GLY A 202 -1.54 7.44 -3.95
C GLY A 202 -1.32 6.10 -3.26
N THR A 203 -0.21 5.92 -2.52
CA THR A 203 0.06 4.69 -1.76
C THR A 203 -0.95 4.46 -0.63
N THR A 204 -1.54 5.52 -0.10
CA THR A 204 -2.54 5.45 0.98
C THR A 204 -3.95 5.22 0.45
N ILE A 205 -4.27 5.75 -0.74
CA ILE A 205 -5.59 5.65 -1.39
C ILE A 205 -5.62 4.51 -2.42
N ALA A 206 -5.11 3.35 -2.08
CA ALA A 206 -5.12 2.22 -3.03
C ALA A 206 -6.53 1.71 -3.28
N VAL A 207 -7.02 1.87 -4.52
CA VAL A 207 -8.42 1.58 -4.94
C VAL A 207 -8.79 0.11 -4.78
N SER A 208 -7.85 -0.81 -4.96
CA SER A 208 -8.07 -2.26 -4.86
C SER A 208 -8.55 -2.73 -3.48
N TYR A 209 -8.22 -2.02 -2.42
CA TYR A 209 -8.59 -2.40 -1.05
C TYR A 209 -10.00 -1.95 -0.65
N THR A 210 -10.58 -0.98 -1.32
CA THR A 210 -11.98 -0.58 -1.08
C THR A 210 -12.95 -1.69 -1.43
N HIS A 211 -12.63 -2.54 -2.42
CA HIS A 211 -13.44 -3.70 -2.80
C HIS A 211 -13.36 -4.86 -1.80
N LEU A 212 -12.19 -5.12 -1.22
CA LEU A 212 -12.02 -6.20 -0.24
C LEU A 212 -12.81 -5.94 1.05
N ARG A 213 -12.83 -4.71 1.52
CA ARG A 213 -13.53 -4.35 2.76
C ARG A 213 -15.06 -4.43 2.62
N ALA A 214 -15.59 -4.22 1.43
CA ALA A 214 -17.01 -4.39 1.16
C ALA A 214 -17.45 -5.86 1.25
N HIS A 215 -16.59 -6.82 0.91
CA HIS A 215 -16.86 -8.26 1.02
C HIS A 215 -16.73 -8.83 2.44
N GLU A 216 -15.96 -8.19 3.32
CA GLU A 216 -15.78 -8.67 4.71
C GLU A 216 -16.92 -8.25 5.65
N THR A 217 -17.67 -7.22 5.32
CA THR A 217 -18.83 -6.76 6.10
C THR A 217 -20.07 -7.63 5.90
N ASP A 218 -20.07 -8.50 4.89
CA ASP A 218 -21.20 -9.41 4.57
C ASP A 218 -21.08 -10.80 5.24
N ARG A 219 -20.10 -11.02 6.12
CA ARG A 219 -19.88 -12.24 6.91
C ARG A 219 -19.98 -11.96 8.39
#